data_c60758e1e843bec1a818cbe6742be61d
#
_entry.id   c60758e1e843bec1a818cbe6742be61d
#
_cell.length_a   1.000
_cell.length_b   1.000
_cell.length_c   1.000
_cell.angle_alpha   90.00
_cell.angle_beta   90.00
_cell.angle_gamma   90.00
#
_symmetry.space_group_name_H-M   'P 1'
#
loop_
_entity.id
_entity.type
_entity.pdbx_description
1 polymer ?
#
loop_
_entity_poly.entity_id
_entity_poly.type
_entity_poly.pdbx_seq_one_letter_code
_entity_poly.pdbx_strand_id
1 'polypeptide(L)'
;MQIKIVRHSCIFGKSVLFLVFLFTYATAFANSNRIDFHMAYAYENQLLIEGRMVQKRNIREPAKDDSRIRNLKRSAKQFFNDEADDELIWLGFGKDSWFVRTDDEGYFRLDVRTSEALNSGWHDVRAYGKNAAETGKVLVVSKENTLGLISDLDDTIIVSEVLKKRRLLSNTFLKNPLQRKTFPRMAELYQQFVRARKEPESAPIFYLSASPRQLSRGINAFLQHNKFPQGVLITKRLDNNSLFDQRTYKIREIQEIFSRLPDIRFILVGDDGEKDPEIYQEIREKYPDRVEAIWIRQVNKSPDRPKFDNQLNLGEVVSQTLNRVEP
;
A
#
# COMPACT_ATOMS: atom_id res chain seq x y z
N MET A 1 -3.04 22.19 -10.80
CA MET A 1 -3.45 20.99 -11.57
C MET A 1 -4.97 20.96 -11.61
N GLN A 2 -5.58 21.23 -12.75
CA GLN A 2 -7.04 21.24 -12.86
C GLN A 2 -7.53 19.84 -13.22
N ILE A 3 -8.28 19.23 -12.31
CA ILE A 3 -8.99 17.97 -12.58
C ILE A 3 -10.30 18.34 -13.28
N LYS A 4 -10.40 18.05 -14.58
CA LYS A 4 -11.69 18.07 -15.27
C LYS A 4 -12.40 16.74 -15.01
N ILE A 5 -13.28 16.73 -14.01
CA ILE A 5 -14.16 15.58 -13.73
C ILE A 5 -15.32 15.67 -14.73
N VAL A 6 -15.36 14.77 -15.69
CA VAL A 6 -16.52 14.62 -16.57
C VAL A 6 -17.33 13.42 -16.04
N ARG A 7 -18.43 13.72 -15.35
CA ARG A 7 -19.43 12.71 -14.96
C ARG A 7 -20.29 12.37 -16.17
N HIS A 8 -20.31 11.13 -16.55
CA HIS A 8 -21.32 10.62 -17.47
C HIS A 8 -22.27 9.71 -16.69
N SER A 9 -23.45 10.24 -16.38
CA SER A 9 -24.58 9.43 -15.96
C SER A 9 -25.08 8.66 -17.19
N CYS A 10 -25.08 7.33 -17.13
CA CYS A 10 -25.69 6.51 -18.18
C CYS A 10 -27.20 6.75 -18.21
N ILE A 11 -27.65 7.55 -19.18
CA ILE A 11 -29.05 7.58 -19.60
C ILE A 11 -29.27 6.33 -20.44
N PHE A 12 -30.15 5.46 -19.99
CA PHE A 12 -30.64 4.29 -20.72
C PHE A 12 -31.27 4.74 -22.04
N GLY A 13 -30.68 4.37 -23.14
CA GLY A 13 -31.26 4.51 -24.43
C GLY A 13 -30.27 4.60 -25.58
N LYS A 14 -29.99 3.47 -26.26
CA LYS A 14 -29.31 3.38 -27.55
C LYS A 14 -27.80 3.59 -27.54
N SER A 15 -27.04 2.56 -27.20
CA SER A 15 -25.63 2.44 -27.63
C SER A 15 -25.10 1.01 -27.44
N VAL A 16 -25.75 0.02 -28.04
CA VAL A 16 -25.19 -1.36 -28.18
C VAL A 16 -24.05 -1.40 -29.21
N LEU A 17 -23.76 -0.31 -29.91
CA LEU A 17 -22.80 -0.29 -31.02
C LEU A 17 -21.36 0.12 -30.65
N PHE A 18 -21.11 0.54 -29.42
CA PHE A 18 -19.75 0.99 -29.02
C PHE A 18 -18.91 -0.09 -28.33
N LEU A 19 -19.52 -1.22 -27.95
CA LEU A 19 -18.84 -2.29 -27.22
C LEU A 19 -18.13 -3.34 -28.11
N VAL A 20 -18.38 -3.36 -29.40
CA VAL A 20 -17.85 -4.40 -30.31
C VAL A 20 -16.46 -4.05 -30.85
N PHE A 21 -16.01 -2.79 -30.77
CA PHE A 21 -14.72 -2.37 -31.32
C PHE A 21 -13.52 -2.55 -30.39
N LEU A 22 -13.70 -2.97 -29.15
CA LEU A 22 -12.61 -3.12 -28.15
C LEU A 22 -12.02 -4.53 -28.06
N PHE A 23 -12.55 -5.52 -28.75
CA PHE A 23 -12.14 -6.92 -28.61
C PHE A 23 -11.20 -7.47 -29.70
N THR A 24 -10.81 -6.70 -30.71
CA THR A 24 -10.02 -7.24 -31.84
C THR A 24 -8.59 -6.75 -31.94
N TYR A 25 -8.04 -6.04 -30.95
CA TYR A 25 -6.62 -5.62 -30.96
C TYR A 25 -5.79 -6.22 -29.83
N ALA A 26 -5.85 -7.53 -29.65
CA ALA A 26 -5.03 -8.25 -28.67
C ALA A 26 -3.71 -8.81 -29.23
N THR A 27 -3.23 -8.33 -30.39
CA THR A 27 -1.95 -8.82 -30.92
C THR A 27 -1.07 -7.68 -31.41
N ALA A 28 0.08 -7.53 -30.82
CA ALA A 28 1.27 -6.74 -31.18
C ALA A 28 1.49 -5.43 -30.40
N PHE A 29 1.81 -5.52 -29.11
CA PHE A 29 2.42 -4.39 -28.41
C PHE A 29 3.79 -4.77 -27.85
N ALA A 30 4.85 -4.63 -28.65
CA ALA A 30 6.23 -4.82 -28.21
C ALA A 30 6.71 -3.72 -27.24
N ASN A 31 6.00 -2.58 -27.15
CA ASN A 31 6.22 -1.48 -26.19
C ASN A 31 4.86 -1.11 -25.57
N SER A 32 4.36 -1.91 -24.64
CA SER A 32 3.16 -1.58 -23.90
C SER A 32 3.53 -0.79 -22.65
N ASN A 33 2.77 0.27 -22.34
CA ASN A 33 2.82 0.92 -21.05
C ASN A 33 2.20 -0.01 -19.98
N ARG A 34 2.41 0.32 -18.71
CA ARG A 34 1.83 -0.38 -17.56
C ARG A 34 1.29 0.63 -16.57
N ILE A 35 0.17 0.30 -15.94
CA ILE A 35 -0.40 1.07 -14.86
C ILE A 35 -0.13 0.31 -13.56
N ASP A 36 0.64 0.90 -12.66
CA ASP A 36 0.88 0.36 -11.32
C ASP A 36 -0.06 1.07 -10.34
N PHE A 37 -0.93 0.32 -9.67
CA PHE A 37 -1.73 0.84 -8.56
C PHE A 37 -0.87 0.88 -7.30
N HIS A 38 -0.87 2.02 -6.60
CA HIS A 38 -0.11 2.21 -5.37
C HIS A 38 -0.99 2.14 -4.13
N MET A 39 -2.13 2.84 -4.16
CA MET A 39 -3.05 2.90 -3.03
C MET A 39 -4.47 3.00 -3.58
N ALA A 40 -5.37 2.12 -3.10
CA ALA A 40 -6.76 2.20 -3.49
C ALA A 40 -7.66 1.68 -2.37
N TYR A 41 -8.48 2.56 -1.81
CA TYR A 41 -9.48 2.21 -0.81
C TYR A 41 -10.67 3.17 -0.83
N ALA A 42 -11.77 2.72 -0.27
CA ALA A 42 -12.98 3.49 -0.12
C ALA A 42 -13.60 3.29 1.25
N TYR A 43 -14.32 4.30 1.71
CA TYR A 43 -15.18 4.24 2.89
C TYR A 43 -16.46 4.98 2.58
N GLU A 44 -17.61 4.35 2.87
CA GLU A 44 -18.90 4.82 2.38
C GLU A 44 -18.91 4.99 0.85
N ASN A 45 -19.05 6.22 0.38
CA ASN A 45 -18.99 6.56 -1.05
C ASN A 45 -17.73 7.38 -1.41
N GLN A 46 -16.79 7.55 -0.49
CA GLN A 46 -15.53 8.26 -0.76
C GLN A 46 -14.49 7.27 -1.27
N LEU A 47 -14.04 7.47 -2.49
CA LEU A 47 -13.08 6.61 -3.18
C LEU A 47 -11.77 7.35 -3.42
N LEU A 48 -10.66 6.74 -3.01
CA LEU A 48 -9.30 7.18 -3.32
C LEU A 48 -8.59 6.10 -4.13
N ILE A 49 -8.02 6.48 -5.26
CA ILE A 49 -7.15 5.64 -6.07
C ILE A 49 -5.91 6.43 -6.44
N GLU A 50 -4.74 5.87 -6.14
CA GLU A 50 -3.46 6.38 -6.63
C GLU A 50 -2.72 5.32 -7.44
N GLY A 51 -2.04 5.76 -8.47
CA GLY A 51 -1.22 4.89 -9.30
C GLY A 51 -0.20 5.66 -10.11
N ARG A 52 0.50 4.93 -10.96
CA ARG A 52 1.51 5.47 -11.87
C ARG A 52 1.43 4.73 -13.20
N MET A 53 1.51 5.46 -14.28
CA MET A 53 1.72 4.91 -15.61
C MET A 53 3.20 4.97 -15.96
N VAL A 54 3.77 3.84 -16.37
CA VAL A 54 5.19 3.71 -16.70
C VAL A 54 5.35 2.92 -18.00
N GLN A 55 6.43 3.18 -18.74
CA GLN A 55 6.78 2.37 -19.87
C GLN A 55 7.19 0.96 -19.42
N LYS A 56 6.64 -0.06 -20.06
CA LYS A 56 6.95 -1.45 -19.71
C LYS A 56 8.35 -1.81 -20.20
N ARG A 57 9.28 -1.96 -19.28
CA ARG A 57 10.56 -2.61 -19.55
C ARG A 57 10.45 -4.09 -19.23
N ASN A 58 11.13 -4.95 -20.03
CA ASN A 58 11.25 -6.38 -19.72
C ASN A 58 12.05 -6.57 -18.42
N ILE A 59 11.34 -6.56 -17.28
CA ILE A 59 11.90 -6.85 -15.96
C ILE A 59 11.44 -8.25 -15.59
N ARG A 60 12.41 -9.18 -15.52
CA ARG A 60 12.14 -10.56 -15.08
C ARG A 60 11.57 -10.58 -13.66
N GLU A 61 10.55 -11.38 -13.43
CA GLU A 61 10.01 -11.63 -12.10
C GLU A 61 11.09 -12.20 -11.15
N PRO A 62 11.02 -11.88 -9.84
CA PRO A 62 11.97 -12.38 -8.86
C PRO A 62 11.88 -13.90 -8.70
N ALA A 63 13.03 -14.56 -8.62
CA ALA A 63 13.12 -15.98 -8.29
C ALA A 63 13.91 -16.17 -6.99
N LYS A 64 13.58 -17.20 -6.21
CA LYS A 64 14.15 -17.45 -4.88
C LYS A 64 15.67 -17.68 -4.93
N ASP A 65 16.19 -18.19 -6.04
CA ASP A 65 17.60 -18.49 -6.32
C ASP A 65 18.36 -17.37 -7.04
N ASP A 66 17.75 -16.19 -7.21
CA ASP A 66 18.39 -15.07 -7.88
C ASP A 66 19.68 -14.61 -7.16
N SER A 67 20.76 -14.42 -7.92
CA SER A 67 22.00 -13.88 -7.41
C SER A 67 21.88 -12.40 -7.01
N ARG A 68 22.74 -11.93 -6.10
CA ARG A 68 22.79 -10.52 -5.67
C ARG A 68 22.94 -9.55 -6.85
N ILE A 69 23.77 -9.89 -7.84
CA ILE A 69 23.98 -9.07 -9.04
C ILE A 69 22.70 -9.00 -9.87
N ARG A 70 21.97 -10.11 -10.00
CA ARG A 70 20.70 -10.16 -10.73
C ARG A 70 19.63 -9.32 -10.04
N ASN A 71 19.55 -9.40 -8.70
CA ASN A 71 18.66 -8.57 -7.90
C ASN A 71 18.98 -7.08 -8.05
N LEU A 72 20.27 -6.70 -7.99
CA LEU A 72 20.70 -5.31 -8.18
C LEU A 72 20.32 -4.78 -9.55
N LYS A 73 20.58 -5.54 -10.63
CA LYS A 73 20.19 -5.16 -12.00
C LYS A 73 18.68 -4.98 -12.14
N ARG A 74 17.89 -5.86 -11.53
CA ARG A 74 16.42 -5.77 -11.55
C ARG A 74 15.93 -4.53 -10.81
N SER A 75 16.43 -4.29 -9.59
CA SER A 75 16.06 -3.12 -8.80
C SER A 75 16.44 -1.83 -9.51
N ALA A 76 17.66 -1.74 -10.07
CA ALA A 76 18.07 -0.58 -10.85
C ALA A 76 17.11 -0.31 -12.03
N LYS A 77 16.73 -1.36 -12.78
CA LYS A 77 15.75 -1.21 -13.87
C LYS A 77 14.37 -0.71 -13.39
N GLN A 78 13.94 -1.06 -12.17
CA GLN A 78 12.69 -0.57 -11.60
C GLN A 78 12.75 0.92 -11.26
N PHE A 79 13.92 1.41 -10.82
CA PHE A 79 14.11 2.84 -10.50
C PHE A 79 14.19 3.74 -11.73
N PHE A 80 14.79 3.26 -12.81
CA PHE A 80 15.01 4.01 -14.05
C PHE A 80 13.95 3.74 -15.12
N ASN A 81 12.70 3.48 -14.75
CA ASN A 81 11.62 3.38 -15.73
C ASN A 81 11.33 4.76 -16.31
N ASP A 82 11.15 4.80 -17.63
CA ASP A 82 10.71 6.02 -18.31
C ASP A 82 9.26 6.33 -17.94
N GLU A 83 8.97 7.58 -17.75
CA GLU A 83 7.70 8.11 -17.28
C GLU A 83 6.73 8.29 -18.45
N ALA A 84 5.44 8.18 -18.18
CA ALA A 84 4.37 8.48 -19.12
C ALA A 84 3.66 9.76 -18.65
N ASP A 85 4.23 10.89 -19.08
CA ASP A 85 3.80 12.25 -18.75
C ASP A 85 2.53 12.64 -19.50
N ASP A 86 1.65 13.44 -18.85
CA ASP A 86 0.38 14.00 -19.37
C ASP A 86 -0.52 12.99 -20.08
N GLU A 87 -0.42 11.72 -19.74
CA GLU A 87 -1.25 10.66 -20.32
C GLU A 87 -2.62 10.59 -19.66
N LEU A 88 -3.64 10.39 -20.49
CA LEU A 88 -5.02 10.25 -20.03
C LEU A 88 -5.29 8.79 -19.65
N ILE A 89 -5.76 8.58 -18.42
CA ILE A 89 -6.16 7.27 -17.89
C ILE A 89 -7.68 7.27 -17.65
N TRP A 90 -8.36 6.28 -18.19
CA TRP A 90 -9.73 5.96 -17.82
C TRP A 90 -9.73 4.97 -16.67
N LEU A 91 -10.52 5.26 -15.62
CA LEU A 91 -10.72 4.41 -14.45
C LEU A 91 -12.18 4.04 -14.35
N GLY A 92 -12.47 2.74 -14.25
CA GLY A 92 -13.83 2.23 -14.05
C GLY A 92 -13.93 1.44 -12.75
N PHE A 93 -14.91 1.79 -11.91
CA PHE A 93 -15.17 1.14 -10.63
C PHE A 93 -16.66 1.08 -10.35
N GLY A 94 -17.20 -0.12 -10.15
CA GLY A 94 -18.64 -0.33 -10.04
C GLY A 94 -19.36 0.14 -11.31
N LYS A 95 -20.31 1.07 -11.15
CA LYS A 95 -21.06 1.70 -12.24
C LYS A 95 -20.46 3.03 -12.71
N ASP A 96 -19.46 3.54 -11.97
CA ASP A 96 -18.85 4.83 -12.22
C ASP A 96 -17.59 4.70 -13.06
N SER A 97 -17.25 5.77 -13.77
CA SER A 97 -15.98 5.89 -14.46
C SER A 97 -15.49 7.34 -14.50
N TRP A 98 -14.19 7.51 -14.55
CA TRP A 98 -13.54 8.81 -14.54
C TRP A 98 -12.33 8.82 -15.46
N PHE A 99 -11.98 10.02 -15.92
CA PHE A 99 -10.71 10.29 -16.56
C PHE A 99 -9.81 11.07 -15.61
N VAL A 100 -8.55 10.66 -15.53
CA VAL A 100 -7.51 11.34 -14.76
C VAL A 100 -6.24 11.46 -15.62
N ARG A 101 -5.51 12.56 -15.48
CA ARG A 101 -4.21 12.73 -16.16
C ARG A 101 -3.07 12.39 -15.23
N THR A 102 -2.02 11.85 -15.80
CA THR A 102 -0.75 11.70 -15.10
C THR A 102 -0.03 13.04 -15.01
N ASP A 103 0.77 13.20 -13.97
CA ASP A 103 1.75 14.29 -13.88
C ASP A 103 3.05 13.93 -14.63
N ASP A 104 4.03 14.85 -14.56
CA ASP A 104 5.35 14.75 -15.22
C ASP A 104 6.15 13.50 -14.83
N GLU A 105 5.85 12.87 -13.68
CA GLU A 105 6.45 11.61 -13.25
C GLU A 105 5.55 10.39 -13.51
N GLY A 106 4.45 10.58 -14.23
CA GLY A 106 3.48 9.55 -14.59
C GLY A 106 2.50 9.17 -13.47
N TYR A 107 2.49 9.87 -12.32
CA TYR A 107 1.55 9.59 -11.23
C TYR A 107 0.17 10.17 -11.50
N PHE A 108 -0.85 9.47 -11.03
CA PHE A 108 -2.23 9.96 -11.00
C PHE A 108 -2.87 9.73 -9.63
N ARG A 109 -3.83 10.61 -9.30
CA ARG A 109 -4.66 10.49 -8.09
C ARG A 109 -6.10 10.80 -8.45
N LEU A 110 -7.00 9.89 -8.14
CA LEU A 110 -8.44 10.07 -8.19
C LEU A 110 -8.99 10.09 -6.77
N ASP A 111 -9.65 11.19 -6.40
CA ASP A 111 -10.26 11.40 -5.10
C ASP A 111 -11.69 11.91 -5.33
N VAL A 112 -12.67 11.02 -5.21
CA VAL A 112 -14.05 11.29 -5.66
C VAL A 112 -15.08 10.62 -4.76
N ARG A 113 -16.34 11.02 -4.94
CA ARG A 113 -17.48 10.27 -4.43
C ARG A 113 -18.09 9.42 -5.53
N THR A 114 -18.39 8.17 -5.22
CA THR A 114 -19.13 7.27 -6.09
C THR A 114 -20.61 7.64 -6.13
N SER A 115 -21.30 7.27 -7.22
CA SER A 115 -22.73 7.57 -7.41
C SER A 115 -23.62 6.76 -6.46
N GLU A 116 -23.17 5.59 -6.04
CA GLU A 116 -23.89 4.67 -5.16
C GLU A 116 -22.99 4.26 -3.98
N ALA A 117 -23.62 3.80 -2.90
CA ALA A 117 -22.91 3.15 -1.81
C ALA A 117 -22.22 1.86 -2.31
N LEU A 118 -21.03 1.62 -1.82
CA LEU A 118 -20.23 0.48 -2.20
C LEU A 118 -20.43 -0.67 -1.21
N ASN A 119 -20.49 -1.89 -1.72
CA ASN A 119 -20.41 -3.07 -0.86
C ASN A 119 -19.01 -3.19 -0.27
N SER A 120 -18.92 -3.61 1.00
CA SER A 120 -17.65 -3.85 1.68
C SER A 120 -16.85 -5.00 1.06
N GLY A 121 -15.53 -4.99 1.26
CA GLY A 121 -14.61 -6.00 0.73
C GLY A 121 -13.70 -5.51 -0.39
N TRP A 122 -13.02 -6.45 -1.03
CA TRP A 122 -12.09 -6.18 -2.13
C TRP A 122 -12.79 -6.23 -3.48
N HIS A 123 -12.69 -5.14 -4.25
CA HIS A 123 -13.29 -4.99 -5.56
C HIS A 123 -12.25 -4.70 -6.63
N ASP A 124 -12.58 -5.05 -7.87
CA ASP A 124 -11.75 -4.73 -9.03
C ASP A 124 -11.97 -3.29 -9.50
N VAL A 125 -10.88 -2.59 -9.78
CA VAL A 125 -10.87 -1.34 -10.53
C VAL A 125 -10.13 -1.57 -11.84
N ARG A 126 -10.74 -1.14 -12.95
CA ARG A 126 -10.15 -1.24 -14.28
C ARG A 126 -9.52 0.09 -14.67
N ALA A 127 -8.33 0.03 -15.23
CA ALA A 127 -7.63 1.20 -15.75
C ALA A 127 -7.23 0.97 -17.19
N TYR A 128 -7.50 1.96 -18.04
CA TYR A 128 -7.08 1.97 -19.43
C TYR A 128 -6.36 3.28 -19.74
N GLY A 129 -5.18 3.18 -20.33
CA GLY A 129 -4.38 4.30 -20.79
C GLY A 129 -3.76 3.98 -22.15
N LYS A 130 -2.90 4.85 -22.65
CA LYS A 130 -2.20 4.64 -23.92
C LYS A 130 -1.37 3.35 -23.86
N ASN A 131 -1.75 2.37 -24.66
CA ASN A 131 -1.10 1.05 -24.72
C ASN A 131 -1.00 0.33 -23.36
N ALA A 132 -1.93 0.59 -22.44
CA ALA A 132 -2.00 -0.03 -21.12
C ALA A 132 -3.45 -0.41 -20.77
N ALA A 133 -3.63 -1.60 -20.22
CA ALA A 133 -4.86 -2.07 -19.62
C ALA A 133 -4.50 -2.89 -18.38
N GLU A 134 -4.98 -2.48 -17.22
CA GLU A 134 -4.65 -3.13 -15.94
C GLU A 134 -5.88 -3.20 -15.05
N THR A 135 -5.88 -4.20 -14.17
CA THR A 135 -6.90 -4.33 -13.12
C THR A 135 -6.21 -4.23 -11.76
N GLY A 136 -6.63 -3.26 -10.98
CA GLY A 136 -6.22 -3.08 -9.59
C GLY A 136 -7.27 -3.60 -8.62
N LYS A 137 -6.96 -3.53 -7.32
CA LYS A 137 -7.87 -3.88 -6.23
C LYS A 137 -8.13 -2.65 -5.36
N VAL A 138 -9.39 -2.43 -5.02
CA VAL A 138 -9.85 -1.40 -4.08
C VAL A 138 -10.41 -2.09 -2.84
N LEU A 139 -9.93 -1.70 -1.66
CA LEU A 139 -10.56 -2.10 -0.41
C LEU A 139 -11.72 -1.15 -0.09
N VAL A 140 -12.92 -1.65 -0.08
CA VAL A 140 -14.08 -0.93 0.47
C VAL A 140 -14.22 -1.33 1.93
N VAL A 141 -13.87 -0.42 2.83
CA VAL A 141 -13.89 -0.67 4.27
C VAL A 141 -15.32 -0.63 4.79
N SER A 142 -15.71 -1.66 5.55
CA SER A 142 -17.02 -1.72 6.18
C SER A 142 -17.13 -0.79 7.40
N LYS A 143 -18.28 -0.16 7.58
CA LYS A 143 -18.64 0.56 8.82
C LYS A 143 -18.76 -0.35 10.04
N GLU A 144 -18.99 -1.63 9.83
CA GLU A 144 -19.09 -2.62 10.89
C GLU A 144 -17.72 -2.93 11.54
N ASN A 145 -16.63 -2.60 10.84
CA ASN A 145 -15.27 -2.73 11.36
C ASN A 145 -14.84 -1.43 12.05
N THR A 146 -14.84 -1.42 13.37
CA THR A 146 -14.47 -0.25 14.20
C THR A 146 -12.99 -0.20 14.58
N LEU A 147 -12.22 -1.22 14.22
CA LEU A 147 -10.79 -1.32 14.52
C LEU A 147 -10.00 -1.73 13.29
N GLY A 148 -8.99 -0.92 12.95
CA GLY A 148 -8.04 -1.12 11.89
C GLY A 148 -6.61 -1.33 12.39
N LEU A 149 -5.70 -1.59 11.46
CA LEU A 149 -4.27 -1.79 11.72
C LEU A 149 -3.47 -0.98 10.70
N ILE A 150 -2.55 -0.15 11.19
CA ILE A 150 -1.54 0.54 10.38
C ILE A 150 -0.18 0.00 10.81
N SER A 151 0.51 -0.65 9.90
CA SER A 151 1.79 -1.31 10.18
C SER A 151 2.90 -0.76 9.31
N ASP A 152 3.99 -0.37 9.94
CA ASP A 152 5.27 -0.26 9.26
C ASP A 152 5.74 -1.62 8.74
N LEU A 153 6.69 -1.62 7.81
CA LEU A 153 7.21 -2.82 7.16
C LEU A 153 8.67 -3.11 7.51
N ASP A 154 9.55 -2.12 7.29
CA ASP A 154 10.98 -2.29 7.41
C ASP A 154 11.37 -2.39 8.91
N ASP A 155 12.09 -3.45 9.28
CA ASP A 155 12.42 -3.79 10.67
C ASP A 155 11.21 -4.05 11.60
N THR A 156 9.99 -3.88 11.14
CA THR A 156 8.75 -4.26 11.83
C THR A 156 8.30 -5.67 11.40
N ILE A 157 7.87 -5.82 10.17
CA ILE A 157 7.47 -7.10 9.57
C ILE A 157 8.65 -7.79 8.91
N ILE A 158 9.44 -7.03 8.14
CA ILE A 158 10.63 -7.50 7.42
C ILE A 158 11.81 -7.44 8.38
N VAL A 159 12.55 -8.54 8.50
CA VAL A 159 13.78 -8.55 9.31
C VAL A 159 14.93 -8.05 8.45
N SER A 160 15.42 -6.84 8.73
CA SER A 160 16.66 -6.34 8.17
C SER A 160 17.83 -6.85 9.04
N GLU A 161 18.64 -7.76 8.51
CA GLU A 161 19.81 -8.34 9.24
C GLU A 161 20.93 -7.31 9.53
N VAL A 162 20.65 -6.00 9.35
CA VAL A 162 21.70 -4.97 9.36
C VAL A 162 21.25 -3.66 10.00
N LEU A 163 21.72 -3.44 11.22
CA LEU A 163 21.53 -2.23 12.05
C LEU A 163 22.22 -0.95 11.53
N LYS A 164 22.76 -0.88 10.32
CA LYS A 164 23.43 0.32 9.80
C LYS A 164 22.68 0.94 8.63
N LYS A 165 22.15 2.17 8.82
CA LYS A 165 21.38 2.98 7.85
C LYS A 165 21.93 3.02 6.40
N ARG A 166 23.23 2.87 6.20
CA ARG A 166 23.87 2.80 4.86
C ARG A 166 23.64 1.47 4.13
N ARG A 167 23.17 0.41 4.84
CA ARG A 167 22.91 -0.91 4.25
C ARG A 167 21.44 -1.17 3.93
N LEU A 168 20.51 -0.29 4.34
CA LEU A 168 19.08 -0.38 3.94
C LEU A 168 18.93 -0.39 2.43
N LEU A 169 19.55 0.55 1.74
CA LEU A 169 19.56 0.59 0.27
C LEU A 169 20.19 -0.68 -0.33
N SER A 170 21.33 -1.16 0.22
CA SER A 170 22.00 -2.35 -0.31
C SER A 170 21.19 -3.63 -0.12
N ASN A 171 20.49 -3.80 1.00
CA ASN A 171 19.66 -4.98 1.23
C ASN A 171 18.37 -4.94 0.39
N THR A 172 17.79 -3.76 0.22
CA THR A 172 16.64 -3.55 -0.66
C THR A 172 16.97 -3.91 -2.12
N PHE A 173 18.20 -3.61 -2.57
CA PHE A 173 18.66 -3.90 -3.92
C PHE A 173 19.25 -5.30 -4.10
N LEU A 174 19.83 -5.89 -3.04
CA LEU A 174 20.60 -7.14 -3.14
C LEU A 174 19.80 -8.41 -2.82
N LYS A 175 18.75 -8.31 -2.00
CA LYS A 175 17.82 -9.42 -1.72
C LYS A 175 16.50 -9.20 -2.42
N ASN A 176 16.03 -10.21 -3.16
CA ASN A 176 14.68 -10.14 -3.70
C ASN A 176 13.63 -10.35 -2.58
N PRO A 177 12.37 -9.97 -2.83
CA PRO A 177 11.29 -10.11 -1.85
C PRO A 177 11.17 -11.51 -1.25
N LEU A 178 11.38 -12.56 -2.05
CA LEU A 178 11.24 -13.96 -1.64
C LEU A 178 12.40 -14.48 -0.77
N GLN A 179 13.50 -13.71 -0.68
CA GLN A 179 14.70 -14.05 0.12
C GLN A 179 14.71 -13.31 1.47
N ARG A 180 13.75 -12.42 1.72
CA ARG A 180 13.66 -11.67 2.97
C ARG A 180 12.99 -12.51 4.04
N LYS A 181 13.49 -12.40 5.29
CA LYS A 181 12.86 -13.02 6.44
C LYS A 181 11.79 -12.13 7.03
N THR A 182 10.75 -12.72 7.58
CA THR A 182 9.75 -12.02 8.38
C THR A 182 10.01 -12.22 9.88
N PHE A 183 9.51 -11.31 10.70
CA PHE A 183 9.45 -11.53 12.14
C PHE A 183 8.55 -12.74 12.44
N PRO A 184 9.00 -13.65 13.34
CA PRO A 184 8.26 -14.90 13.57
C PRO A 184 6.81 -14.67 13.97
N ARG A 185 5.91 -15.46 13.38
CA ARG A 185 4.46 -15.48 13.66
C ARG A 185 3.69 -14.17 13.38
N MET A 186 4.32 -13.15 12.76
CA MET A 186 3.62 -11.89 12.45
C MET A 186 2.45 -12.07 11.49
N ALA A 187 2.62 -12.90 10.47
CA ALA A 187 1.52 -13.18 9.54
C ALA A 187 0.33 -13.85 10.25
N GLU A 188 0.60 -14.75 11.21
CA GLU A 188 -0.44 -15.38 12.03
C GLU A 188 -1.19 -14.35 12.89
N LEU A 189 -0.46 -13.45 13.55
CA LEU A 189 -1.03 -12.35 14.34
C LEU A 189 -1.98 -11.50 13.49
N TYR A 190 -1.54 -11.13 12.27
CA TYR A 190 -2.35 -10.29 11.38
C TYR A 190 -3.54 -11.04 10.80
N GLN A 191 -3.40 -12.33 10.50
CA GLN A 191 -4.53 -13.17 10.11
C GLN A 191 -5.55 -13.32 11.24
N GLN A 192 -5.09 -13.46 12.49
CA GLN A 192 -5.98 -13.50 13.65
C GLN A 192 -6.69 -12.15 13.84
N PHE A 193 -5.97 -11.03 13.67
CA PHE A 193 -6.57 -9.70 13.67
C PHE A 193 -7.72 -9.61 12.65
N VAL A 194 -7.52 -10.06 11.41
CA VAL A 194 -8.54 -10.07 10.36
C VAL A 194 -9.75 -10.91 10.77
N ARG A 195 -9.50 -12.16 11.20
CA ARG A 195 -10.59 -13.08 11.61
C ARG A 195 -11.44 -12.53 12.76
N ALA A 196 -10.87 -11.69 13.61
CA ALA A 196 -11.56 -11.07 14.73
C ALA A 196 -12.38 -9.83 14.32
N ARG A 197 -12.37 -9.44 13.06
CA ARG A 197 -13.22 -8.34 12.57
C ARG A 197 -14.63 -8.83 12.33
N LYS A 198 -15.60 -7.91 12.43
CA LYS A 198 -17.01 -8.22 12.18
C LYS A 198 -17.22 -8.63 10.71
N GLU A 199 -16.52 -7.94 9.80
CA GLU A 199 -16.44 -8.26 8.38
C GLU A 199 -14.98 -8.46 7.96
N PRO A 200 -14.45 -9.69 8.04
CA PRO A 200 -13.04 -9.98 7.78
C PRO A 200 -12.58 -9.59 6.38
N GLU A 201 -13.42 -9.77 5.35
CA GLU A 201 -13.09 -9.48 3.95
C GLU A 201 -12.86 -7.98 3.69
N SER A 202 -13.33 -7.11 4.59
CA SER A 202 -13.16 -5.66 4.53
C SER A 202 -12.32 -5.12 5.69
N ALA A 203 -11.52 -5.96 6.32
CA ALA A 203 -10.67 -5.56 7.44
C ALA A 203 -9.71 -4.42 7.04
N PRO A 204 -9.72 -3.29 7.75
CA PRO A 204 -8.89 -2.13 7.40
C PRO A 204 -7.43 -2.34 7.83
N ILE A 205 -6.65 -2.96 6.95
CA ILE A 205 -5.20 -3.13 7.12
C ILE A 205 -4.47 -2.22 6.14
N PHE A 206 -3.57 -1.41 6.69
CA PHE A 206 -2.70 -0.52 5.95
C PHE A 206 -1.23 -0.86 6.23
N TYR A 207 -0.48 -1.18 5.19
CA TYR A 207 0.97 -1.36 5.24
C TYR A 207 1.63 -0.05 4.82
N LEU A 208 2.19 0.67 5.77
CA LEU A 208 2.77 2.01 5.58
C LEU A 208 4.30 1.94 5.63
N SER A 209 4.96 2.16 4.51
CA SER A 209 6.43 2.15 4.43
C SER A 209 6.97 3.43 3.81
N ALA A 210 8.07 3.95 4.37
CA ALA A 210 8.82 5.03 3.75
C ALA A 210 9.69 4.56 2.56
N SER A 211 9.61 3.29 2.19
CA SER A 211 10.24 2.75 0.98
C SER A 211 9.68 3.39 -0.29
N PRO A 212 10.51 3.59 -1.33
CA PRO A 212 10.08 4.15 -2.61
C PRO A 212 8.93 3.38 -3.28
N ARG A 213 7.98 4.11 -3.90
CA ARG A 213 6.85 3.52 -4.65
C ARG A 213 7.26 2.51 -5.71
N GLN A 214 8.42 2.69 -6.31
CA GLN A 214 8.99 1.75 -7.29
C GLN A 214 9.20 0.34 -6.74
N LEU A 215 9.27 0.18 -5.41
CA LEU A 215 9.44 -1.10 -4.73
C LEU A 215 8.11 -1.80 -4.37
N SER A 216 6.96 -1.14 -4.57
CA SER A 216 5.64 -1.63 -4.15
C SER A 216 5.33 -3.04 -4.66
N ARG A 217 5.67 -3.37 -5.91
CA ARG A 217 5.47 -4.73 -6.45
C ARG A 217 6.27 -5.78 -5.68
N GLY A 218 7.52 -5.47 -5.36
CA GLY A 218 8.38 -6.35 -4.56
C GLY A 218 7.86 -6.52 -3.13
N ILE A 219 7.36 -5.46 -2.52
CA ILE A 219 6.77 -5.50 -1.18
C ILE A 219 5.48 -6.35 -1.21
N ASN A 220 4.59 -6.15 -2.17
CA ASN A 220 3.38 -6.96 -2.32
C ASN A 220 3.71 -8.45 -2.54
N ALA A 221 4.71 -8.77 -3.37
CA ALA A 221 5.17 -10.14 -3.57
C ALA A 221 5.72 -10.76 -2.26
N PHE A 222 6.43 -9.98 -1.44
CA PHE A 222 6.88 -10.42 -0.11
C PHE A 222 5.70 -10.71 0.84
N LEU A 223 4.73 -9.81 0.93
CA LEU A 223 3.57 -9.96 1.80
C LEU A 223 2.76 -11.22 1.43
N GLN A 224 2.50 -11.42 0.15
CA GLN A 224 1.81 -12.60 -0.38
C GLN A 224 2.59 -13.90 -0.09
N HIS A 225 3.92 -13.90 -0.40
CA HIS A 225 4.78 -15.07 -0.18
C HIS A 225 4.79 -15.51 1.29
N ASN A 226 4.80 -14.54 2.21
CA ASN A 226 4.82 -14.79 3.65
C ASN A 226 3.42 -14.89 4.27
N LYS A 227 2.37 -14.99 3.44
CA LYS A 227 0.97 -15.20 3.86
C LYS A 227 0.41 -14.09 4.76
N PHE A 228 0.89 -12.86 4.61
CA PHE A 228 0.23 -11.72 5.25
C PHE A 228 -1.16 -11.49 4.63
N PRO A 229 -2.15 -11.06 5.43
CA PRO A 229 -3.46 -10.72 4.87
C PRO A 229 -3.34 -9.59 3.84
N GLN A 230 -4.24 -9.60 2.88
CA GLN A 230 -4.33 -8.53 1.91
C GLN A 230 -4.63 -7.21 2.63
N GLY A 231 -3.90 -6.15 2.27
CA GLY A 231 -4.07 -4.81 2.85
C GLY A 231 -3.67 -3.73 1.84
N VAL A 232 -4.00 -2.49 2.16
CA VAL A 232 -3.64 -1.33 1.35
C VAL A 232 -2.16 -1.00 1.60
N LEU A 233 -1.33 -1.09 0.55
CA LEU A 233 0.07 -0.74 0.63
C LEU A 233 0.26 0.74 0.30
N ILE A 234 0.85 1.48 1.24
CA ILE A 234 1.19 2.90 1.10
C ILE A 234 2.71 3.05 1.14
N THR A 235 3.29 3.54 0.06
CA THR A 235 4.73 3.73 -0.11
C THR A 235 5.05 5.16 -0.53
N LYS A 236 6.26 5.60 -0.22
CA LYS A 236 6.67 6.99 -0.40
C LYS A 236 6.96 7.32 -1.87
N ARG A 237 6.36 8.38 -2.41
CA ARG A 237 6.83 9.01 -3.65
C ARG A 237 8.16 9.69 -3.37
N LEU A 238 9.15 9.43 -4.21
CA LEU A 238 10.44 10.10 -4.15
C LEU A 238 10.33 11.40 -4.95
N ASP A 239 10.34 12.51 -4.26
CA ASP A 239 10.55 13.84 -4.84
C ASP A 239 11.90 14.41 -4.37
N ASN A 240 12.39 15.43 -5.07
CA ASN A 240 13.72 16.00 -4.82
C ASN A 240 13.93 16.53 -3.39
N ASN A 241 12.86 16.81 -2.64
CA ASN A 241 12.93 17.42 -1.31
C ASN A 241 12.60 16.44 -0.16
N SER A 242 12.12 15.24 -0.44
CA SER A 242 11.51 14.39 0.59
C SER A 242 12.29 13.12 0.93
N LEU A 243 13.44 12.87 0.32
CA LEU A 243 14.20 11.62 0.48
C LEU A 243 14.50 11.24 1.95
N PHE A 244 14.62 12.22 2.85
CA PHE A 244 15.06 12.00 4.23
C PHE A 244 14.00 12.26 5.30
N ASP A 245 12.85 12.83 4.96
CA ASP A 245 11.80 13.14 5.93
C ASP A 245 10.76 12.01 6.03
N GLN A 246 11.15 10.94 6.72
CA GLN A 246 10.27 9.81 7.02
C GLN A 246 9.19 10.18 8.04
N ARG A 247 9.51 11.07 9.01
CA ARG A 247 8.60 11.45 10.08
C ARG A 247 7.38 12.19 9.53
N THR A 248 7.59 13.29 8.82
CA THR A 248 6.51 14.07 8.21
C THR A 248 5.68 13.22 7.25
N TYR A 249 6.32 12.34 6.49
CA TYR A 249 5.64 11.41 5.60
C TYR A 249 4.69 10.48 6.37
N LYS A 250 5.19 9.74 7.39
CA LYS A 250 4.35 8.79 8.15
C LYS A 250 3.21 9.52 8.87
N ILE A 251 3.47 10.67 9.47
CA ILE A 251 2.42 11.47 10.14
C ILE A 251 1.32 11.86 9.15
N ARG A 252 1.68 12.39 7.99
CA ARG A 252 0.72 12.80 6.97
C ARG A 252 -0.16 11.64 6.49
N GLU A 253 0.44 10.49 6.17
CA GLU A 253 -0.31 9.34 5.68
C GLU A 253 -1.27 8.77 6.75
N ILE A 254 -0.84 8.71 8.04
CA ILE A 254 -1.71 8.30 9.14
C ILE A 254 -2.87 9.28 9.32
N GLN A 255 -2.61 10.58 9.24
CA GLN A 255 -3.65 11.60 9.32
C GLN A 255 -4.64 11.51 8.16
N GLU A 256 -4.17 11.21 6.95
CA GLU A 256 -5.05 11.00 5.79
C GLU A 256 -5.94 9.77 6.00
N ILE A 257 -5.39 8.64 6.46
CA ILE A 257 -6.18 7.45 6.80
C ILE A 257 -7.24 7.81 7.85
N PHE A 258 -6.87 8.51 8.92
CA PHE A 258 -7.80 8.89 9.98
C PHE A 258 -8.93 9.79 9.47
N SER A 259 -8.62 10.75 8.60
CA SER A 259 -9.62 11.67 8.04
C SER A 259 -10.63 10.96 7.13
N ARG A 260 -10.18 9.93 6.41
CA ARG A 260 -11.02 9.17 5.47
C ARG A 260 -11.83 8.07 6.11
N LEU A 261 -11.39 7.58 7.27
CA LEU A 261 -12.02 6.50 8.02
C LEU A 261 -12.39 7.01 9.43
N PRO A 262 -13.30 7.99 9.54
CA PRO A 262 -13.52 8.75 10.79
C PRO A 262 -13.98 7.87 11.96
N ASP A 263 -14.65 6.78 11.72
CA ASP A 263 -15.27 5.93 12.73
C ASP A 263 -14.37 4.75 13.18
N ILE A 264 -13.15 4.64 12.61
CA ILE A 264 -12.26 3.52 12.87
C ILE A 264 -11.12 3.95 13.79
N ARG A 265 -10.91 3.22 14.88
CA ARG A 265 -9.69 3.30 15.70
C ARG A 265 -8.60 2.40 15.11
N PHE A 266 -7.36 2.70 15.39
CA PHE A 266 -6.25 1.95 14.80
C PHE A 266 -5.25 1.47 15.84
N ILE A 267 -4.76 0.25 15.63
CA ILE A 267 -3.52 -0.22 16.22
C ILE A 267 -2.38 0.23 15.30
N LEU A 268 -1.37 0.91 15.87
CA LEU A 268 -0.18 1.33 15.16
C LEU A 268 0.96 0.35 15.48
N VAL A 269 1.58 -0.22 14.46
CA VAL A 269 2.64 -1.24 14.61
C VAL A 269 3.90 -0.76 13.94
N GLY A 270 5.01 -0.73 14.68
CA GLY A 270 6.29 -0.24 14.21
C GLY A 270 7.47 -0.86 14.95
N ASP A 271 8.65 -0.28 14.77
CA ASP A 271 9.88 -0.68 15.43
C ASP A 271 10.62 0.50 16.07
N ASP A 272 11.55 0.21 16.97
CA ASP A 272 12.37 1.22 17.65
C ASP A 272 13.74 1.46 16.99
N GLY A 273 14.04 0.83 15.87
CA GLY A 273 15.23 1.09 15.06
C GLY A 273 15.14 2.42 14.31
N GLU A 274 13.93 2.85 13.98
CA GLU A 274 13.60 4.16 13.40
C GLU A 274 12.88 5.04 14.43
N LYS A 275 12.04 5.97 13.99
CA LYS A 275 11.34 6.95 14.85
C LYS A 275 9.85 6.59 15.08
N ASP A 276 9.45 5.36 14.85
CA ASP A 276 8.05 4.96 15.00
C ASP A 276 7.51 5.17 16.43
N PRO A 277 8.25 4.88 17.51
CA PRO A 277 7.78 5.16 18.85
C PRO A 277 7.40 6.62 19.08
N GLU A 278 8.26 7.56 18.64
CA GLU A 278 8.03 8.99 18.77
C GLU A 278 6.90 9.49 17.86
N ILE A 279 6.85 8.99 16.62
CA ILE A 279 5.79 9.33 15.64
C ILE A 279 4.44 8.87 16.16
N TYR A 280 4.34 7.65 16.64
CA TYR A 280 3.06 7.08 17.10
C TYR A 280 2.61 7.69 18.43
N GLN A 281 3.57 8.09 19.27
CA GLN A 281 3.25 8.85 20.49
C GLN A 281 2.63 10.21 20.16
N GLU A 282 3.23 10.96 19.21
CA GLU A 282 2.68 12.24 18.74
C GLU A 282 1.28 12.08 18.12
N ILE A 283 1.09 11.03 17.31
CA ILE A 283 -0.23 10.72 16.72
C ILE A 283 -1.25 10.43 17.81
N ARG A 284 -0.89 9.64 18.83
CA ARG A 284 -1.79 9.33 19.95
C ARG A 284 -2.14 10.59 20.75
N GLU A 285 -1.18 11.46 21.03
CA GLU A 285 -1.42 12.72 21.76
C GLU A 285 -2.36 13.64 20.99
N LYS A 286 -2.22 13.70 19.66
CA LYS A 286 -3.06 14.53 18.80
C LYS A 286 -4.44 13.92 18.54
N TYR A 287 -4.55 12.59 18.52
CA TYR A 287 -5.77 11.85 18.19
C TYR A 287 -6.00 10.71 19.19
N PRO A 288 -6.22 11.00 20.50
CA PRO A 288 -6.29 9.97 21.54
C PRO A 288 -7.41 8.94 21.30
N ASP A 289 -8.55 9.38 20.78
CA ASP A 289 -9.70 8.53 20.50
C ASP A 289 -9.55 7.66 19.24
N ARG A 290 -8.47 7.87 18.47
CA ARG A 290 -8.23 7.16 17.19
C ARG A 290 -7.15 6.09 17.32
N VAL A 291 -6.33 6.10 18.37
CA VAL A 291 -5.26 5.14 18.59
C VAL A 291 -5.64 4.17 19.69
N GLU A 292 -6.00 2.95 19.31
CA GLU A 292 -6.35 1.87 20.24
C GLU A 292 -5.13 1.36 21.01
N ALA A 293 -4.05 1.05 20.29
CA ALA A 293 -2.80 0.56 20.85
C ALA A 293 -1.62 0.94 19.97
N ILE A 294 -0.42 0.93 20.55
CA ILE A 294 0.85 1.04 19.83
C ILE A 294 1.68 -0.19 20.17
N TRP A 295 2.09 -0.94 19.14
CA TRP A 295 2.92 -2.14 19.28
C TRP A 295 4.28 -1.88 18.67
N ILE A 296 5.34 -1.99 19.46
CA ILE A 296 6.72 -1.68 19.03
C ILE A 296 7.59 -2.93 19.11
N ARG A 297 8.18 -3.28 17.97
CA ARG A 297 9.24 -4.27 17.91
C ARG A 297 10.55 -3.65 18.41
N GLN A 298 11.14 -4.27 19.42
CA GLN A 298 12.42 -3.85 19.96
C GLN A 298 13.57 -4.41 19.12
N VAL A 299 14.22 -3.57 18.36
CA VAL A 299 15.40 -3.88 17.53
C VAL A 299 16.63 -3.06 17.93
N ASN A 300 16.42 -1.89 18.57
CA ASN A 300 17.48 -1.02 19.04
C ASN A 300 17.96 -1.46 20.43
N LYS A 301 19.27 -1.70 20.55
CA LYS A 301 19.89 -2.14 21.81
C LYS A 301 20.47 -0.99 22.63
N SER A 302 20.33 0.26 22.20
CA SER A 302 20.84 1.41 22.94
C SER A 302 20.05 1.60 24.23
N PRO A 303 20.71 1.76 25.40
CA PRO A 303 20.02 2.09 26.64
C PRO A 303 19.38 3.48 26.60
N ASP A 304 19.86 4.39 25.76
CA ASP A 304 19.37 5.77 25.62
C ASP A 304 18.16 5.88 24.69
N ARG A 305 17.67 4.74 24.14
CA ARG A 305 16.47 4.75 23.30
C ARG A 305 15.23 5.14 24.12
N PRO A 306 14.50 6.21 23.75
CA PRO A 306 13.29 6.58 24.45
C PRO A 306 12.29 5.43 24.50
N LYS A 307 11.69 5.21 25.66
CA LYS A 307 10.61 4.26 25.89
C LYS A 307 9.38 5.03 26.33
N PHE A 308 8.22 4.54 25.92
CA PHE A 308 6.93 5.11 26.25
C PHE A 308 6.10 4.03 26.94
N ASP A 309 5.67 4.28 28.19
CA ASP A 309 5.01 3.28 29.05
C ASP A 309 3.68 2.78 28.47
N ASN A 310 3.08 3.54 27.57
CA ASN A 310 1.82 3.23 26.90
C ASN A 310 2.00 2.49 25.55
N GLN A 311 3.23 2.05 25.22
CA GLN A 311 3.54 1.27 24.04
C GLN A 311 3.89 -0.17 24.41
N LEU A 312 3.28 -1.14 23.74
CA LEU A 312 3.44 -2.56 24.04
C LEU A 312 4.58 -3.17 23.25
N ASN A 313 5.32 -4.10 23.85
CA ASN A 313 6.32 -4.89 23.15
C ASN A 313 5.63 -5.85 22.15
N LEU A 314 5.95 -5.72 20.87
CA LEU A 314 5.33 -6.53 19.82
C LEU A 314 5.58 -8.04 20.00
N GLY A 315 6.77 -8.44 20.48
CA GLY A 315 7.07 -9.85 20.75
C GLY A 315 6.20 -10.45 21.83
N GLU A 316 5.88 -9.66 22.87
CA GLU A 316 4.96 -10.07 23.94
C GLU A 316 3.53 -10.16 23.42
N VAL A 317 3.10 -9.18 22.62
CA VAL A 317 1.76 -9.20 21.98
C VAL A 317 1.60 -10.46 21.13
N VAL A 318 2.59 -10.80 20.28
CA VAL A 318 2.57 -12.04 19.47
C VAL A 318 2.41 -13.27 20.38
N SER A 319 3.23 -13.37 21.42
CA SER A 319 3.21 -14.51 22.34
C SER A 319 1.87 -14.64 23.08
N GLN A 320 1.38 -13.54 23.65
CA GLN A 320 0.14 -13.55 24.43
C GLN A 320 -1.10 -13.81 23.57
N THR A 321 -1.12 -13.25 22.36
CA THR A 321 -2.29 -13.39 21.47
C THR A 321 -2.38 -14.79 20.88
N LEU A 322 -1.26 -15.33 20.41
CA LEU A 322 -1.26 -16.60 19.69
C LEU A 322 -1.22 -17.83 20.60
N ASN A 323 -0.67 -17.72 21.82
CA ASN A 323 -0.64 -18.84 22.78
C ASN A 323 -1.98 -19.01 23.54
N ARG A 324 -2.88 -18.03 23.50
CA ARG A 324 -4.24 -18.17 24.05
C ARG A 324 -5.18 -18.97 23.17
N VAL A 325 -4.78 -19.31 21.96
CA VAL A 325 -5.61 -19.96 20.92
C VAL A 325 -5.23 -21.44 20.73
N GLU A 326 -4.12 -21.90 21.31
CA GLU A 326 -3.83 -23.33 21.37
C GLU A 326 -4.65 -23.96 22.51
N PRO A 327 -5.58 -24.92 22.19
CA PRO A 327 -6.45 -25.58 23.17
C PRO A 327 -5.66 -26.47 24.12
#